data_783c09ff04f4d198bebd7838e9ff62c0
#
_entry.id   783c09ff04f4d198bebd7838e9ff62c0
#
_cell.length_a   1.000
_cell.length_b   1.000
_cell.length_c   1.000
_cell.angle_alpha   90.00
_cell.angle_beta   90.00
_cell.angle_gamma   90.00
#
_symmetry.space_group_name_H-M   'P 1'
#
loop_
_entity.id
_entity.type
_entity.pdbx_description
1 polymer ?
#
loop_
_entity_poly.entity_id
_entity_poly.type
_entity_poly.pdbx_seq_one_letter_code
_entity_poly.pdbx_strand_id
1 'polypeptide(L)'
;MSINRLPARVSRRQFAGAVAGAATVPLFAPHLSDAAAKNPAKRKRVALITTIVRKFSHGQHFVDRLLEGYGWHGEHHISPLELVSLYVEQFPETDTSRDRSKRHGVKLCPTIAEALTLGTSRLAVDGVLIIGEHGDYPRDAKGQPLYPRFRFFKDVVKTFERTNQSVPVFQDKHFAMDWREAQETYRDAQRLGFPLMAGSSLPVTWRIPAVEVPLGTPLVESVSVGYGHHGYYDIHTIETAQCMSERRAGGEVGVKSVQAFKNDAVWRLLGERESTRRLCLAALNRSQTLAPLPGYTFADPSIEHLKRVSPFAVAYVFEHLDGFRTTIFHFNGTGTAFSRDTAALNDFTYAGLTQRGDVLSTLMFLPMPPTMSTLASFFSPLVNHIEHMVLTGQTSWPIERNYLTTGMTLFAVDSLYADGARLDTPDLRIRYQSMLGPHFWRG
;
A
#
# COMPACT_ATOMS: atom_id res chain seq x y z
N MET A 1 33.35 52.56 -14.51
CA MET A 1 34.50 51.65 -14.51
C MET A 1 34.97 51.49 -13.10
N SER A 2 34.66 50.39 -12.46
CA SER A 2 35.25 50.03 -11.18
C SER A 2 35.18 48.52 -11.06
N ILE A 3 36.36 47.90 -11.04
CA ILE A 3 36.56 46.46 -11.03
C ILE A 3 36.50 46.01 -9.58
N ASN A 4 35.47 45.23 -9.21
CA ASN A 4 35.35 44.65 -7.90
C ASN A 4 36.37 43.47 -7.75
N ARG A 5 37.27 43.57 -6.80
CA ARG A 5 38.27 42.55 -6.43
C ARG A 5 37.58 41.45 -5.65
N LEU A 6 37.82 40.22 -6.05
CA LEU A 6 37.51 38.99 -5.29
C LEU A 6 38.35 38.94 -4.00
N PRO A 7 37.80 38.41 -2.90
CA PRO A 7 38.56 38.28 -1.65
C PRO A 7 39.64 37.19 -1.75
N ALA A 8 40.78 37.41 -1.11
CA ALA A 8 41.96 36.59 -1.13
C ALA A 8 41.70 35.20 -0.53
N ARG A 9 42.27 34.18 -1.15
CA ARG A 9 42.31 32.79 -0.65
C ARG A 9 43.05 32.72 0.69
N VAL A 10 42.39 32.24 1.74
CA VAL A 10 42.98 31.91 3.02
C VAL A 10 43.90 30.64 2.87
N SER A 11 45.17 30.76 3.24
CA SER A 11 46.13 29.65 3.11
C SER A 11 45.94 28.60 4.23
N ARG A 12 46.27 27.37 3.92
CA ARG A 12 46.24 26.23 4.91
C ARG A 12 47.05 26.46 6.20
N ARG A 13 48.00 27.38 6.23
CA ARG A 13 48.78 27.71 7.40
C ARG A 13 48.07 28.66 8.39
N GLN A 14 47.05 29.36 7.98
CA GLN A 14 46.25 30.25 8.86
C GLN A 14 45.17 29.51 9.62
N PHE A 15 44.84 28.29 9.22
CA PHE A 15 43.84 27.45 9.90
C PHE A 15 44.43 26.64 11.08
N ALA A 16 45.75 26.49 11.13
CA ALA A 16 46.46 25.72 12.19
C ALA A 16 46.80 26.54 13.45
N GLY A 17 46.56 27.83 13.46
CA GLY A 17 46.95 28.71 14.57
C GLY A 17 45.85 29.08 15.57
N ALA A 18 44.62 28.61 15.39
CA ALA A 18 43.46 29.05 16.19
C ALA A 18 42.89 27.95 17.15
N VAL A 19 43.64 26.87 17.42
CA VAL A 19 43.22 25.82 18.35
C VAL A 19 44.25 25.63 19.44
N ALA A 20 44.48 26.66 20.26
CA ALA A 20 45.18 26.54 21.53
C ALA A 20 44.54 27.49 22.55
N GLY A 21 43.27 27.22 22.86
CA GLY A 21 42.59 27.78 24.02
C GLY A 21 41.89 26.60 24.71
N ALA A 22 42.48 26.16 25.84
CA ALA A 22 41.94 25.09 26.66
C ALA A 22 40.58 25.51 27.22
N ALA A 23 39.48 25.08 26.56
CA ALA A 23 38.18 25.02 27.16
C ALA A 23 37.99 23.59 27.67
N THR A 24 38.03 23.42 28.99
CA THR A 24 37.57 22.21 29.67
C THR A 24 36.13 21.98 29.32
N VAL A 25 35.88 21.09 28.36
CA VAL A 25 34.54 20.55 28.10
C VAL A 25 34.26 19.56 29.22
N PRO A 26 33.20 19.73 30.02
CA PRO A 26 32.80 18.69 30.95
C PRO A 26 32.46 17.44 30.13
N LEU A 27 33.18 16.35 30.37
CA LEU A 27 32.77 15.02 29.91
C LEU A 27 31.41 14.73 30.55
N PHE A 28 30.34 14.99 29.79
CA PHE A 28 29.08 14.36 30.06
C PHE A 28 29.27 12.88 29.77
N ALA A 29 29.64 12.12 30.80
CA ALA A 29 29.39 10.69 30.79
C ALA A 29 27.88 10.52 30.53
N PRO A 30 27.49 9.72 29.54
CA PRO A 30 26.08 9.37 29.47
C PRO A 30 25.78 8.65 30.77
N HIS A 31 24.96 9.27 31.63
CA HIS A 31 24.27 8.53 32.65
C HIS A 31 23.43 7.49 31.86
N LEU A 32 23.97 6.25 31.78
CA LEU A 32 23.18 5.08 31.64
C LEU A 32 22.26 5.11 32.85
N SER A 33 21.12 5.82 32.72
CA SER A 33 20.01 5.62 33.63
C SER A 33 19.74 4.12 33.54
N ASP A 34 19.92 3.41 34.63
CA ASP A 34 19.27 2.14 34.91
C ASP A 34 17.78 2.39 34.71
N ALA A 35 17.34 2.31 33.45
CA ALA A 35 15.95 2.09 33.14
C ALA A 35 15.70 0.70 33.72
N ALA A 36 15.20 0.71 34.98
CA ALA A 36 14.69 -0.47 35.64
C ALA A 36 13.96 -1.27 34.56
N ALA A 37 14.40 -2.49 34.32
CA ALA A 37 13.83 -3.40 33.36
C ALA A 37 12.34 -3.48 33.68
N LYS A 38 11.51 -2.64 33.01
CA LYS A 38 10.08 -2.81 33.01
C LYS A 38 9.86 -4.22 32.52
N ASN A 39 9.27 -5.07 33.36
CA ASN A 39 8.82 -6.40 32.95
C ASN A 39 8.25 -6.24 31.53
N PRO A 40 8.81 -6.88 30.50
CA PRO A 40 8.37 -6.66 29.16
C PRO A 40 6.88 -7.01 29.13
N ALA A 41 6.04 -6.03 28.84
CA ALA A 41 4.60 -6.24 28.73
C ALA A 41 4.41 -7.47 27.82
N LYS A 42 3.62 -8.44 28.27
CA LYS A 42 3.40 -9.69 27.53
C LYS A 42 2.96 -9.35 26.11
N ARG A 43 3.74 -9.75 25.12
CA ARG A 43 3.46 -9.49 23.71
C ARG A 43 2.08 -10.06 23.34
N LYS A 44 1.34 -9.33 22.52
CA LYS A 44 0.06 -9.80 21.98
C LYS A 44 0.28 -10.92 20.97
N ARG A 45 -0.44 -12.00 21.09
CA ARG A 45 -0.29 -13.21 20.26
C ARG A 45 -1.08 -13.07 18.97
N VAL A 46 -0.47 -13.36 17.84
CA VAL A 46 -1.14 -13.29 16.55
C VAL A 46 -0.98 -14.59 15.75
N ALA A 47 -2.03 -14.90 14.98
CA ALA A 47 -1.99 -15.91 13.92
C ALA A 47 -1.82 -15.23 12.57
N LEU A 48 -1.00 -15.81 11.68
CA LEU A 48 -0.91 -15.38 10.30
C LEU A 48 -1.36 -16.51 9.36
N ILE A 49 -2.26 -16.16 8.46
CA ILE A 49 -2.88 -17.06 7.49
C ILE A 49 -2.42 -16.61 6.12
N THR A 50 -1.74 -17.45 5.37
CA THR A 50 -1.19 -17.06 4.07
C THR A 50 -1.26 -18.19 3.04
N THR A 51 -1.20 -17.79 1.79
CA THR A 51 -1.12 -18.72 0.66
C THR A 51 0.27 -19.35 0.55
N ILE A 52 1.33 -18.57 0.76
CA ILE A 52 2.72 -18.97 0.50
C ILE A 52 3.70 -18.08 1.28
N VAL A 53 4.82 -18.66 1.73
CA VAL A 53 5.95 -17.89 2.29
C VAL A 53 7.23 -18.22 1.53
N ARG A 54 7.59 -17.36 0.59
CA ARG A 54 8.84 -17.46 -0.17
C ARG A 54 9.43 -16.07 -0.36
N LYS A 55 10.68 -15.99 -0.79
CA LYS A 55 11.34 -14.70 -1.06
C LYS A 55 10.45 -13.80 -1.92
N PHE A 56 10.23 -12.56 -1.46
CA PHE A 56 9.40 -11.51 -2.08
C PHE A 56 7.89 -11.80 -2.11
N SER A 57 7.40 -12.84 -1.46
CA SER A 57 5.95 -12.95 -1.24
C SER A 57 5.49 -12.00 -0.14
N HIS A 58 4.22 -11.58 -0.20
CA HIS A 58 3.63 -10.79 0.88
C HIS A 58 3.71 -11.56 2.21
N GLY A 59 3.41 -12.85 2.22
CA GLY A 59 3.54 -13.69 3.42
C GLY A 59 4.92 -13.56 4.08
N GLN A 60 6.01 -13.61 3.29
CA GLN A 60 7.36 -13.41 3.81
C GLN A 60 7.56 -12.02 4.43
N HIS A 61 7.06 -10.96 3.77
CA HIS A 61 7.24 -9.60 4.27
C HIS A 61 6.61 -9.37 5.64
N PHE A 62 5.45 -9.98 5.91
CA PHE A 62 4.79 -9.92 7.21
C PHE A 62 5.44 -10.86 8.23
N VAL A 63 5.69 -12.12 7.87
CA VAL A 63 6.30 -13.12 8.76
C VAL A 63 7.65 -12.61 9.28
N ASP A 64 8.55 -12.18 8.39
CA ASP A 64 9.90 -11.78 8.77
C ASP A 64 9.88 -10.53 9.68
N ARG A 65 8.95 -9.57 9.48
CA ARG A 65 8.81 -8.40 10.36
C ARG A 65 8.31 -8.75 11.76
N LEU A 66 7.39 -9.69 11.86
CA LEU A 66 6.89 -10.15 13.16
C LEU A 66 7.93 -10.95 13.95
N LEU A 67 8.81 -11.67 13.23
CA LEU A 67 9.82 -12.54 13.83
C LEU A 67 11.15 -11.82 14.10
N GLU A 68 11.65 -11.08 13.11
CA GLU A 68 13.01 -10.49 13.15
C GLU A 68 12.97 -8.98 13.43
N GLY A 69 11.79 -8.36 13.41
CA GLY A 69 11.66 -6.90 13.49
C GLY A 69 11.93 -6.18 12.16
N TYR A 70 12.02 -4.85 12.23
CA TYR A 70 12.24 -4.00 11.05
C TYR A 70 12.80 -2.63 11.44
N GLY A 71 13.37 -1.92 10.47
CA GLY A 71 13.83 -0.54 10.67
C GLY A 71 12.65 0.42 10.86
N TRP A 72 12.66 1.22 11.93
CA TRP A 72 11.62 2.18 12.27
C TRP A 72 12.21 3.35 13.05
N HIS A 73 12.00 4.59 12.61
CA HIS A 73 12.55 5.81 13.24
C HIS A 73 14.05 5.76 13.54
N GLY A 74 14.84 5.17 12.63
CA GLY A 74 16.29 5.05 12.79
C GLY A 74 16.76 3.93 13.71
N GLU A 75 15.84 3.16 14.30
CA GLU A 75 16.10 2.06 15.21
C GLU A 75 15.67 0.71 14.64
N HIS A 76 16.13 -0.38 15.24
CA HIS A 76 15.61 -1.71 14.98
C HIS A 76 14.40 -1.96 15.88
N HIS A 77 13.21 -1.92 15.30
CA HIS A 77 11.94 -2.14 16.00
C HIS A 77 11.63 -3.63 16.11
N ILE A 78 11.47 -4.12 17.32
CA ILE A 78 10.95 -5.46 17.59
C ILE A 78 9.44 -5.36 17.78
N SER A 79 8.69 -6.09 16.98
CA SER A 79 7.23 -6.06 17.03
C SER A 79 6.69 -6.38 18.44
N PRO A 80 5.75 -5.60 18.99
CA PRO A 80 5.04 -5.94 20.22
C PRO A 80 4.05 -7.11 20.02
N LEU A 81 3.95 -7.63 18.81
CA LEU A 81 3.15 -8.82 18.49
C LEU A 81 4.06 -10.05 18.44
N GLU A 82 3.56 -11.15 18.94
CA GLU A 82 4.19 -12.47 18.90
C GLU A 82 3.47 -13.35 17.87
N LEU A 83 4.14 -13.69 16.79
CA LEU A 83 3.62 -14.67 15.83
C LEU A 83 3.70 -16.06 16.45
N VAL A 84 2.57 -16.59 16.94
CA VAL A 84 2.54 -17.88 17.63
C VAL A 84 2.10 -19.05 16.72
N SER A 85 1.38 -18.74 15.66
CA SER A 85 0.88 -19.74 14.72
C SER A 85 0.86 -19.23 13.29
N LEU A 86 1.02 -20.16 12.37
CA LEU A 86 1.08 -19.90 10.94
C LEU A 86 0.28 -20.98 10.21
N TYR A 87 -0.69 -20.57 9.39
CA TYR A 87 -1.30 -21.41 8.37
C TYR A 87 -0.72 -21.03 7.01
N VAL A 88 -0.16 -21.98 6.30
CA VAL A 88 0.35 -21.81 4.94
C VAL A 88 -0.33 -22.84 4.04
N GLU A 89 -0.90 -22.39 2.93
CA GLU A 89 -1.65 -23.28 2.06
C GLU A 89 -0.77 -24.05 1.07
N GLN A 90 0.29 -23.39 0.56
CA GLN A 90 1.18 -23.97 -0.46
C GLN A 90 2.64 -23.91 -0.02
N PHE A 91 3.35 -25.01 -0.26
CA PHE A 91 4.75 -25.20 0.12
C PHE A 91 5.61 -25.57 -1.11
N PRO A 92 5.96 -24.60 -1.98
CA PRO A 92 6.87 -24.86 -3.10
C PRO A 92 8.30 -25.18 -2.59
N GLU A 93 9.19 -25.60 -3.47
CA GLU A 93 10.60 -25.82 -3.14
C GLU A 93 11.27 -24.58 -2.53
N THR A 94 10.81 -23.39 -2.92
CA THR A 94 11.30 -22.11 -2.40
C THR A 94 10.63 -21.66 -1.09
N ASP A 95 9.83 -22.56 -0.46
CA ASP A 95 9.18 -22.27 0.82
C ASP A 95 10.19 -21.97 1.92
N THR A 96 9.92 -20.93 2.68
CA THR A 96 10.73 -20.54 3.83
C THR A 96 9.97 -20.59 5.15
N SER A 97 8.69 -20.95 5.13
CA SER A 97 7.83 -20.98 6.32
C SER A 97 8.26 -22.05 7.32
N ARG A 98 8.67 -23.22 6.83
CA ARG A 98 9.13 -24.32 7.68
C ARG A 98 10.42 -23.96 8.44
N ASP A 99 11.34 -23.27 7.77
CA ASP A 99 12.57 -22.79 8.41
C ASP A 99 12.25 -21.73 9.48
N ARG A 100 11.40 -20.74 9.18
CA ARG A 100 10.96 -19.72 10.14
C ARG A 100 10.26 -20.34 11.34
N SER A 101 9.32 -21.26 11.09
CA SER A 101 8.63 -22.00 12.13
C SER A 101 9.61 -22.70 13.08
N LYS A 102 10.59 -23.42 12.53
CA LYS A 102 11.58 -24.16 13.32
C LYS A 102 12.49 -23.22 14.12
N ARG A 103 13.02 -22.15 13.50
CA ARG A 103 13.95 -21.21 14.15
C ARG A 103 13.32 -20.40 15.27
N HIS A 104 12.04 -20.03 15.11
CA HIS A 104 11.36 -19.11 16.03
C HIS A 104 10.29 -19.80 16.90
N GLY A 105 10.11 -21.12 16.79
CA GLY A 105 9.12 -21.85 17.59
C GLY A 105 7.67 -21.53 17.22
N VAL A 106 7.40 -21.04 15.99
CA VAL A 106 6.05 -20.75 15.50
C VAL A 106 5.36 -22.06 15.11
N LYS A 107 4.15 -22.29 15.58
CA LYS A 107 3.40 -23.49 15.24
C LYS A 107 2.86 -23.42 13.81
N LEU A 108 3.32 -24.30 12.91
CA LEU A 108 2.66 -24.54 11.63
C LEU A 108 1.41 -25.39 11.86
N CYS A 109 0.26 -24.84 11.47
CA CYS A 109 -1.05 -25.45 11.69
C CYS A 109 -1.65 -25.95 10.38
N PRO A 110 -2.26 -27.15 10.36
CA PRO A 110 -2.86 -27.73 9.16
C PRO A 110 -4.19 -27.08 8.76
N THR A 111 -4.81 -26.32 9.68
CA THR A 111 -6.07 -25.60 9.42
C THR A 111 -6.04 -24.20 10.02
N ILE A 112 -6.83 -23.29 9.44
CA ILE A 112 -7.02 -21.95 9.97
C ILE A 112 -7.59 -22.00 11.38
N ALA A 113 -8.57 -22.87 11.63
CA ALA A 113 -9.16 -23.03 12.95
C ALA A 113 -8.12 -23.42 14.01
N GLU A 114 -7.19 -24.33 13.68
CA GLU A 114 -6.11 -24.70 14.59
C GLU A 114 -5.12 -23.56 14.78
N ALA A 115 -4.83 -22.76 13.74
CA ALA A 115 -3.97 -21.59 13.88
C ALA A 115 -4.54 -20.56 14.88
N LEU A 116 -5.86 -20.38 14.91
CA LEU A 116 -6.52 -19.43 15.82
C LEU A 116 -6.68 -19.97 17.25
N THR A 117 -6.86 -21.29 17.41
CA THR A 117 -7.18 -21.91 18.72
C THR A 117 -5.98 -22.63 19.33
N LEU A 118 -4.92 -22.91 18.58
CA LEU A 118 -3.79 -23.78 18.96
C LEU A 118 -4.22 -25.18 19.47
N GLY A 119 -5.38 -25.65 18.98
CA GLY A 119 -5.95 -26.92 19.35
C GLY A 119 -6.85 -26.89 20.59
N THR A 120 -7.16 -25.70 21.12
CA THR A 120 -8.08 -25.54 22.26
C THR A 120 -9.53 -25.27 21.78
N SER A 121 -10.48 -25.24 22.72
CA SER A 121 -11.88 -24.88 22.45
C SER A 121 -12.12 -23.35 22.36
N ARG A 122 -11.11 -22.52 22.64
CA ARG A 122 -11.18 -21.06 22.70
C ARG A 122 -10.16 -20.44 21.73
N LEU A 123 -10.34 -19.15 21.42
CA LEU A 123 -9.29 -18.41 20.75
C LEU A 123 -8.03 -18.34 21.63
N ALA A 124 -6.89 -18.59 21.01
CA ALA A 124 -5.57 -18.56 21.66
C ALA A 124 -4.70 -17.39 21.16
N VAL A 125 -5.28 -16.50 20.36
CA VAL A 125 -4.61 -15.33 19.74
C VAL A 125 -5.40 -14.05 20.05
N ASP A 126 -4.70 -12.91 19.98
CA ASP A 126 -5.23 -11.55 20.21
C ASP A 126 -5.44 -10.79 18.89
N GLY A 127 -5.03 -11.37 17.74
CA GLY A 127 -5.19 -10.79 16.40
C GLY A 127 -4.93 -11.80 15.30
N VAL A 128 -5.47 -11.53 14.10
CA VAL A 128 -5.33 -12.40 12.92
C VAL A 128 -4.88 -11.55 11.73
N LEU A 129 -3.87 -12.04 10.99
CA LEU A 129 -3.42 -11.48 9.72
C LEU A 129 -3.74 -12.45 8.60
N ILE A 130 -4.50 -12.00 7.58
CA ILE A 130 -4.86 -12.78 6.39
C ILE A 130 -4.09 -12.22 5.19
N ILE A 131 -3.12 -12.98 4.68
CA ILE A 131 -2.24 -12.59 3.58
C ILE A 131 -2.49 -13.53 2.40
N GLY A 132 -3.63 -13.32 1.74
CA GLY A 132 -4.08 -14.15 0.62
C GLY A 132 -3.52 -13.69 -0.72
N GLU A 133 -2.21 -13.69 -0.88
CA GLU A 133 -1.52 -13.15 -2.06
C GLU A 133 -0.35 -14.03 -2.48
N HIS A 134 -0.14 -14.15 -3.80
CA HIS A 134 0.82 -15.07 -4.42
C HIS A 134 0.40 -16.55 -4.31
N GLY A 135 1.21 -17.41 -4.91
CA GLY A 135 0.91 -18.84 -5.03
C GLY A 135 0.39 -19.19 -6.42
N ASP A 136 0.14 -20.48 -6.61
CA ASP A 136 -0.40 -21.04 -7.86
C ASP A 136 -1.91 -21.23 -7.71
N TYR A 137 -2.68 -20.35 -8.37
CA TYR A 137 -4.13 -20.35 -8.33
C TYR A 137 -4.69 -20.19 -9.75
N PRO A 138 -5.85 -20.81 -10.04
CA PRO A 138 -6.51 -20.64 -11.32
C PRO A 138 -6.87 -19.17 -11.55
N ARG A 139 -7.07 -18.82 -12.82
CA ARG A 139 -7.57 -17.51 -13.21
C ARG A 139 -9.01 -17.62 -13.68
N ASP A 140 -9.79 -16.57 -13.43
CA ASP A 140 -11.13 -16.44 -13.98
C ASP A 140 -11.09 -16.07 -15.47
N ALA A 141 -12.28 -15.92 -16.07
CA ALA A 141 -12.40 -15.50 -17.49
C ALA A 141 -11.84 -14.09 -17.76
N LYS A 142 -11.69 -13.25 -16.74
CA LYS A 142 -11.11 -11.90 -16.83
C LYS A 142 -9.59 -11.89 -16.63
N GLY A 143 -8.98 -13.07 -16.43
CA GLY A 143 -7.54 -13.22 -16.19
C GLY A 143 -7.10 -12.91 -14.76
N GLN A 144 -8.04 -12.72 -13.83
CA GLN A 144 -7.76 -12.43 -12.42
C GLN A 144 -7.39 -13.72 -11.66
N PRO A 145 -6.30 -13.76 -10.88
CA PRO A 145 -5.98 -14.93 -10.08
C PRO A 145 -6.98 -15.07 -8.92
N LEU A 146 -7.59 -16.25 -8.80
CA LEU A 146 -8.59 -16.55 -7.78
C LEU A 146 -7.94 -16.86 -6.42
N TYR A 147 -7.29 -15.85 -5.85
CA TYR A 147 -6.70 -15.96 -4.53
C TYR A 147 -7.76 -16.23 -3.45
N PRO A 148 -7.48 -17.10 -2.46
CA PRO A 148 -8.48 -17.59 -1.51
C PRO A 148 -8.81 -16.60 -0.37
N ARG A 149 -8.79 -15.29 -0.62
CA ARG A 149 -8.96 -14.24 0.40
C ARG A 149 -10.28 -14.38 1.15
N PHE A 150 -11.39 -14.52 0.41
CA PHE A 150 -12.71 -14.68 0.99
C PHE A 150 -12.84 -16.01 1.77
N ARG A 151 -12.36 -17.11 1.20
CA ARG A 151 -12.38 -18.40 1.89
C ARG A 151 -11.61 -18.35 3.21
N PHE A 152 -10.41 -17.77 3.22
CA PHE A 152 -9.63 -17.60 4.44
C PHE A 152 -10.36 -16.76 5.47
N PHE A 153 -10.96 -15.64 5.04
CA PHE A 153 -11.77 -14.81 5.92
C PHE A 153 -12.96 -15.57 6.51
N LYS A 154 -13.69 -16.34 5.69
CA LYS A 154 -14.83 -17.13 6.15
C LYS A 154 -14.43 -18.21 7.15
N ASP A 155 -13.26 -18.82 7.00
CA ASP A 155 -12.78 -19.82 7.97
C ASP A 155 -12.36 -19.17 9.30
N VAL A 156 -11.88 -17.91 9.28
CA VAL A 156 -11.70 -17.10 10.49
C VAL A 156 -13.06 -16.81 11.15
N VAL A 157 -14.04 -16.32 10.39
CA VAL A 157 -15.40 -16.03 10.87
C VAL A 157 -16.05 -17.26 11.49
N LYS A 158 -16.03 -18.43 10.83
CA LYS A 158 -16.53 -19.70 11.39
C LYS A 158 -15.86 -20.04 12.73
N THR A 159 -14.57 -19.76 12.85
CA THR A 159 -13.85 -20.00 14.10
C THR A 159 -14.28 -19.05 15.19
N PHE A 160 -14.50 -17.78 14.88
CA PHE A 160 -15.05 -16.78 15.83
C PHE A 160 -16.45 -17.17 16.30
N GLU A 161 -17.32 -17.58 15.40
CA GLU A 161 -18.67 -18.05 15.74
C GLU A 161 -18.63 -19.29 16.64
N ARG A 162 -17.82 -20.29 16.28
CA ARG A 162 -17.68 -21.51 17.08
C ARG A 162 -17.15 -21.26 18.49
N THR A 163 -16.23 -20.31 18.65
CA THR A 163 -15.61 -19.98 19.95
C THR A 163 -16.40 -18.93 20.73
N ASN A 164 -17.39 -18.31 20.11
CA ASN A 164 -18.10 -17.11 20.60
C ASN A 164 -17.14 -16.00 21.05
N GLN A 165 -16.04 -15.83 20.30
CA GLN A 165 -15.00 -14.82 20.56
C GLN A 165 -14.51 -14.26 19.21
N SER A 166 -14.14 -12.98 19.20
CA SER A 166 -13.54 -12.33 18.04
C SER A 166 -12.36 -11.45 18.45
N VAL A 167 -11.43 -11.21 17.55
CA VAL A 167 -10.24 -10.38 17.73
C VAL A 167 -10.01 -9.53 16.49
N PRO A 168 -9.20 -8.46 16.54
CA PRO A 168 -8.86 -7.65 15.38
C PRO A 168 -8.32 -8.51 14.22
N VAL A 169 -8.75 -8.16 12.99
CA VAL A 169 -8.33 -8.84 11.76
C VAL A 169 -7.73 -7.82 10.80
N PHE A 170 -6.58 -8.15 10.24
CA PHE A 170 -6.02 -7.48 9.07
C PHE A 170 -6.12 -8.38 7.85
N GLN A 171 -6.56 -7.83 6.72
CA GLN A 171 -6.58 -8.52 5.43
C GLN A 171 -5.79 -7.75 4.38
N ASP A 172 -4.78 -8.40 3.80
CA ASP A 172 -3.92 -7.80 2.78
C ASP A 172 -4.69 -7.57 1.47
N LYS A 173 -4.55 -6.38 0.90
CA LYS A 173 -5.18 -5.91 -0.35
C LYS A 173 -6.72 -5.80 -0.26
N HIS A 174 -7.43 -6.16 -1.34
CA HIS A 174 -8.89 -6.09 -1.38
C HIS A 174 -9.56 -7.36 -0.82
N PHE A 175 -10.83 -7.25 -0.46
CA PHE A 175 -11.55 -8.28 0.31
C PHE A 175 -11.72 -9.59 -0.45
N ALA A 176 -12.08 -9.52 -1.72
CA ALA A 176 -12.45 -10.67 -2.51
C ALA A 176 -12.31 -10.38 -4.01
N MET A 177 -12.50 -11.41 -4.82
CA MET A 177 -12.52 -11.32 -6.28
C MET A 177 -13.94 -11.19 -6.85
N ASP A 178 -14.95 -11.21 -6.00
CA ASP A 178 -16.37 -11.03 -6.32
C ASP A 178 -17.01 -10.00 -5.39
N TRP A 179 -17.92 -9.19 -5.91
CA TRP A 179 -18.53 -8.12 -5.13
C TRP A 179 -19.46 -8.63 -4.02
N ARG A 180 -20.17 -9.73 -4.22
CA ARG A 180 -21.02 -10.33 -3.18
C ARG A 180 -20.19 -10.87 -2.02
N GLU A 181 -19.04 -11.46 -2.32
CA GLU A 181 -18.07 -11.91 -1.31
C GLU A 181 -17.50 -10.71 -0.51
N ALA A 182 -17.22 -9.59 -1.19
CA ALA A 182 -16.78 -8.36 -0.53
C ALA A 182 -17.86 -7.78 0.39
N GLN A 183 -19.12 -7.77 -0.06
CA GLN A 183 -20.27 -7.37 0.76
C GLN A 183 -20.43 -8.28 1.99
N GLU A 184 -20.26 -9.58 1.82
CA GLU A 184 -20.36 -10.54 2.93
C GLU A 184 -19.22 -10.35 3.93
N THR A 185 -17.99 -10.13 3.45
CA THR A 185 -16.83 -9.80 4.30
C THR A 185 -17.10 -8.58 5.18
N TYR A 186 -17.61 -7.49 4.59
CA TYR A 186 -17.97 -6.29 5.33
C TYR A 186 -19.08 -6.55 6.35
N ARG A 187 -20.15 -7.23 5.95
CA ARG A 187 -21.30 -7.56 6.84
C ARG A 187 -20.91 -8.45 8.01
N ASP A 188 -20.06 -9.45 7.79
CA ASP A 188 -19.61 -10.34 8.84
C ASP A 188 -18.76 -9.61 9.90
N ALA A 189 -17.89 -8.71 9.46
CA ALA A 189 -17.11 -7.88 10.40
C ALA A 189 -18.02 -6.98 11.25
N GLN A 190 -19.02 -6.35 10.66
CA GLN A 190 -20.00 -5.53 11.38
C GLN A 190 -20.85 -6.38 12.35
N ARG A 191 -21.33 -7.52 11.89
CA ARG A 191 -22.18 -8.43 12.68
C ARG A 191 -21.47 -8.99 13.91
N LEU A 192 -20.19 -9.36 13.77
CA LEU A 192 -19.38 -9.89 14.85
C LEU A 192 -18.66 -8.82 15.67
N GLY A 193 -18.68 -7.57 15.20
CA GLY A 193 -18.20 -6.41 15.96
C GLY A 193 -16.68 -6.39 16.19
N PHE A 194 -15.87 -7.02 15.34
CA PHE A 194 -14.41 -6.96 15.47
C PHE A 194 -13.79 -5.88 14.57
N PRO A 195 -12.70 -5.26 15.01
CA PRO A 195 -11.94 -4.34 14.18
C PRO A 195 -11.40 -5.06 12.93
N LEU A 196 -11.81 -4.60 11.74
CA LEU A 196 -11.28 -5.06 10.47
C LEU A 196 -10.52 -3.93 9.79
N MET A 197 -9.28 -4.19 9.43
CA MET A 197 -8.45 -3.29 8.63
C MET A 197 -7.94 -4.05 7.41
N ALA A 198 -7.93 -3.41 6.26
CA ALA A 198 -7.47 -4.03 5.03
C ALA A 198 -6.72 -3.01 4.15
N GLY A 199 -6.15 -3.47 3.05
CA GLY A 199 -5.53 -2.64 2.04
C GLY A 199 -4.07 -2.97 1.79
N SER A 200 -3.48 -2.19 0.89
CA SER A 200 -2.07 -2.31 0.54
C SER A 200 -1.19 -1.36 1.36
N SER A 201 0.12 -1.51 1.21
CA SER A 201 1.10 -0.64 1.85
C SER A 201 1.16 0.78 1.27
N LEU A 202 0.58 1.01 0.06
CA LEU A 202 0.73 2.29 -0.66
C LEU A 202 0.20 3.51 0.11
N PRO A 203 -0.99 3.46 0.72
CA PRO A 203 -1.53 4.61 1.46
C PRO A 203 -0.64 5.05 2.63
N VAL A 204 0.16 4.15 3.19
CA VAL A 204 0.91 4.38 4.44
C VAL A 204 2.43 4.47 4.25
N THR A 205 2.95 4.20 3.05
CA THR A 205 4.38 4.34 2.75
C THR A 205 4.83 5.80 2.71
N TRP A 206 6.14 6.04 2.57
CA TRP A 206 6.68 7.39 2.38
C TRP A 206 6.07 8.08 1.16
N ARG A 207 6.02 9.41 1.21
CA ARG A 207 5.62 10.23 0.07
C ARG A 207 6.73 11.22 -0.29
N ILE A 208 6.99 11.36 -1.58
CA ILE A 208 8.02 12.29 -2.09
C ILE A 208 7.39 13.25 -3.12
N PRO A 209 7.27 14.54 -2.76
CA PRO A 209 7.43 15.15 -1.44
C PRO A 209 6.38 14.63 -0.43
N ALA A 210 6.61 14.82 0.87
CA ALA A 210 5.73 14.39 1.96
C ALA A 210 4.43 15.22 2.01
N VAL A 211 3.60 15.08 0.96
CA VAL A 211 2.33 15.80 0.78
C VAL A 211 1.17 14.96 1.29
N GLU A 212 0.32 15.57 2.08
CA GLU A 212 -1.02 15.11 2.42
C GLU A 212 -2.03 16.14 1.92
N VAL A 213 -3.13 15.71 1.36
CA VAL A 213 -4.25 16.62 1.08
C VAL A 213 -4.84 17.06 2.43
N PRO A 214 -4.83 18.36 2.78
CA PRO A 214 -5.48 18.82 4.00
C PRO A 214 -6.96 18.44 4.03
N LEU A 215 -7.48 18.06 5.19
CA LEU A 215 -8.91 17.74 5.32
C LEU A 215 -9.77 18.93 4.89
N GLY A 216 -10.82 18.62 4.14
CA GLY A 216 -11.74 19.65 3.64
C GLY A 216 -11.21 20.42 2.42
N THR A 217 -10.11 20.01 1.79
CA THR A 217 -9.62 20.63 0.55
C THR A 217 -10.67 20.50 -0.57
N PRO A 218 -11.08 21.59 -1.23
CA PRO A 218 -12.03 21.54 -2.34
C PRO A 218 -11.35 20.99 -3.61
N LEU A 219 -11.16 19.67 -3.67
CA LEU A 219 -10.68 18.97 -4.86
C LEU A 219 -11.81 18.83 -5.87
N VAL A 220 -11.48 18.95 -7.16
CA VAL A 220 -12.42 18.76 -8.28
C VAL A 220 -12.08 17.56 -9.16
N GLU A 221 -10.81 17.16 -9.20
CA GLU A 221 -10.34 16.02 -9.99
C GLU A 221 -9.04 15.48 -9.41
N SER A 222 -8.81 14.18 -9.57
CA SER A 222 -7.52 13.55 -9.30
C SER A 222 -7.12 12.55 -10.38
N VAL A 223 -5.82 12.36 -10.49
CA VAL A 223 -5.19 11.34 -11.32
C VAL A 223 -4.19 10.56 -10.47
N SER A 224 -4.18 9.25 -10.61
CA SER A 224 -3.10 8.40 -10.14
C SER A 224 -2.52 7.61 -11.30
N VAL A 225 -1.19 7.53 -11.35
CA VAL A 225 -0.45 6.77 -12.35
C VAL A 225 0.26 5.62 -11.66
N GLY A 226 0.15 4.45 -12.25
CA GLY A 226 0.81 3.24 -11.78
C GLY A 226 1.02 2.26 -12.92
N TYR A 227 1.23 1.01 -12.56
CA TYR A 227 1.58 -0.07 -13.48
C TYR A 227 1.02 -1.39 -12.96
N GLY A 228 1.13 -2.42 -13.78
CA GLY A 228 0.86 -3.79 -13.38
C GLY A 228 -0.34 -4.41 -14.06
N HIS A 229 -0.52 -5.69 -13.81
CA HIS A 229 -1.58 -6.48 -14.42
C HIS A 229 -2.93 -6.16 -13.78
N HIS A 230 -3.96 -6.12 -14.63
CA HIS A 230 -5.34 -5.85 -14.20
C HIS A 230 -5.88 -6.94 -13.27
N GLY A 231 -6.73 -6.52 -12.35
CA GLY A 231 -7.40 -7.42 -11.41
C GLY A 231 -6.65 -7.68 -10.11
N TYR A 232 -5.35 -7.38 -10.01
CA TYR A 232 -4.62 -7.54 -8.75
C TYR A 232 -3.56 -6.45 -8.48
N TYR A 233 -3.17 -5.65 -9.49
CA TYR A 233 -2.34 -4.45 -9.29
C TYR A 233 -3.17 -3.16 -9.27
N ASP A 234 -4.37 -3.16 -9.85
CA ASP A 234 -5.25 -1.99 -9.93
C ASP A 234 -5.53 -1.39 -8.54
N ILE A 235 -5.74 -2.25 -7.54
CA ILE A 235 -5.99 -1.84 -6.16
C ILE A 235 -4.91 -0.87 -5.63
N HIS A 236 -3.65 -1.05 -6.01
CA HIS A 236 -2.57 -0.18 -5.55
C HIS A 236 -2.72 1.25 -6.06
N THR A 237 -3.00 1.42 -7.35
CA THR A 237 -3.19 2.72 -7.97
C THR A 237 -4.49 3.38 -7.49
N ILE A 238 -5.55 2.57 -7.31
CA ILE A 238 -6.84 3.02 -6.77
C ILE A 238 -6.67 3.50 -5.31
N GLU A 239 -5.99 2.74 -4.45
CA GLU A 239 -5.74 3.15 -3.07
C GLU A 239 -4.80 4.35 -2.97
N THR A 240 -3.84 4.49 -3.90
CA THR A 240 -3.01 5.70 -4.03
C THR A 240 -3.87 6.95 -4.28
N ALA A 241 -4.87 6.85 -5.17
CA ALA A 241 -5.80 7.95 -5.41
C ALA A 241 -6.74 8.17 -4.22
N GLN A 242 -7.30 7.08 -3.68
CA GLN A 242 -8.35 7.16 -2.67
C GLN A 242 -7.85 7.75 -1.36
N CYS A 243 -6.71 7.31 -0.83
CA CYS A 243 -6.16 7.81 0.44
C CYS A 243 -5.85 9.31 0.43
N MET A 244 -5.63 9.89 -0.75
CA MET A 244 -5.44 11.33 -0.93
C MET A 244 -6.78 12.05 -1.13
N SER A 245 -7.65 11.50 -1.99
CA SER A 245 -8.87 12.16 -2.46
C SER A 245 -10.04 12.07 -1.47
N GLU A 246 -10.08 11.07 -0.59
CA GLU A 246 -11.08 10.94 0.47
C GLU A 246 -11.07 12.10 1.48
N ARG A 247 -9.96 12.86 1.49
CA ARG A 247 -9.77 14.02 2.37
C ARG A 247 -10.37 15.31 1.80
N ARG A 248 -11.02 15.24 0.63
CA ARG A 248 -11.68 16.39 -0.01
C ARG A 248 -12.84 16.94 0.81
N ALA A 249 -13.28 18.14 0.47
CA ALA A 249 -14.46 18.76 1.07
C ALA A 249 -15.68 17.82 0.99
N GLY A 250 -16.35 17.60 2.11
CA GLY A 250 -17.47 16.65 2.21
C GLY A 250 -17.08 15.20 2.48
N GLY A 251 -15.79 14.83 2.38
CA GLY A 251 -15.31 13.45 2.53
C GLY A 251 -15.68 12.55 1.34
N GLU A 252 -15.66 11.24 1.54
CA GLU A 252 -16.08 10.30 0.51
C GLU A 252 -17.60 10.08 0.52
N VAL A 253 -18.20 10.14 -0.64
CA VAL A 253 -19.67 10.02 -0.82
C VAL A 253 -20.08 8.80 -1.65
N GLY A 254 -19.10 8.10 -2.21
CA GLY A 254 -19.29 6.95 -3.09
C GLY A 254 -19.15 7.26 -4.57
N VAL A 255 -19.06 6.20 -5.36
CA VAL A 255 -18.84 6.23 -6.81
C VAL A 255 -20.17 6.01 -7.53
N LYS A 256 -20.46 6.86 -8.51
CA LYS A 256 -21.67 6.82 -9.34
C LYS A 256 -21.52 5.86 -10.52
N SER A 257 -20.36 5.90 -11.16
CA SER A 257 -20.06 5.09 -12.34
C SER A 257 -18.56 4.89 -12.53
N VAL A 258 -18.22 3.84 -13.26
CA VAL A 258 -16.86 3.55 -13.73
C VAL A 258 -16.86 3.30 -15.22
N GLN A 259 -15.80 3.73 -15.90
CA GLN A 259 -15.54 3.40 -17.30
C GLN A 259 -14.06 3.13 -17.51
N ALA A 260 -13.78 1.99 -18.18
CA ALA A 260 -12.43 1.62 -18.59
C ALA A 260 -12.10 2.08 -20.01
N PHE A 261 -10.83 2.37 -20.26
CA PHE A 261 -10.27 2.70 -21.56
C PHE A 261 -8.99 1.89 -21.76
N LYS A 262 -8.73 1.44 -22.98
CA LYS A 262 -7.51 0.69 -23.33
C LYS A 262 -6.87 1.23 -24.60
N ASN A 263 -5.56 1.15 -24.67
CA ASN A 263 -4.74 1.49 -25.84
C ASN A 263 -5.07 2.89 -26.41
N ASP A 264 -5.44 3.01 -27.67
CA ASP A 264 -5.74 4.30 -28.34
C ASP A 264 -6.85 5.11 -27.65
N ALA A 265 -7.78 4.45 -26.98
CA ALA A 265 -8.84 5.14 -26.23
C ALA A 265 -8.26 5.93 -25.04
N VAL A 266 -7.17 5.47 -24.44
CA VAL A 266 -6.47 6.21 -23.36
C VAL A 266 -5.87 7.51 -23.91
N TRP A 267 -5.27 7.44 -25.08
CA TRP A 267 -4.66 8.63 -25.70
C TRP A 267 -5.70 9.64 -26.17
N ARG A 268 -6.85 9.18 -26.69
CA ARG A 268 -7.98 10.06 -26.99
C ARG A 268 -8.53 10.73 -25.72
N LEU A 269 -8.72 9.96 -24.63
CA LEU A 269 -9.14 10.51 -23.33
C LEU A 269 -8.22 11.65 -22.87
N LEU A 270 -6.89 11.46 -22.96
CA LEU A 270 -5.91 12.49 -22.60
C LEU A 270 -5.90 13.67 -23.58
N GLY A 271 -6.24 13.45 -24.86
CA GLY A 271 -6.39 14.51 -25.86
C GLY A 271 -7.63 15.39 -25.63
N GLU A 272 -8.75 14.78 -25.23
CA GLU A 272 -10.04 15.43 -25.07
C GLU A 272 -10.21 16.12 -23.70
N ARG A 273 -9.50 15.64 -22.64
CA ARG A 273 -9.65 16.14 -21.27
C ARG A 273 -8.37 16.83 -20.81
N GLU A 274 -8.33 18.14 -20.98
CA GLU A 274 -7.14 18.95 -20.64
C GLU A 274 -6.74 18.86 -19.16
N SER A 275 -7.71 18.96 -18.23
CA SER A 275 -7.44 18.83 -16.79
C SER A 275 -6.85 17.47 -16.43
N THR A 276 -7.43 16.38 -16.94
CA THR A 276 -6.93 15.02 -16.75
C THR A 276 -5.51 14.87 -17.31
N ARG A 277 -5.24 15.42 -18.50
CA ARG A 277 -3.90 15.42 -19.12
C ARG A 277 -2.89 16.19 -18.27
N ARG A 278 -3.25 17.39 -17.80
CA ARG A 278 -2.40 18.20 -16.91
C ARG A 278 -2.05 17.43 -15.63
N LEU A 279 -3.03 16.77 -15.01
CA LEU A 279 -2.82 15.98 -13.80
C LEU A 279 -1.99 14.72 -14.08
N CYS A 280 -2.20 14.05 -15.21
CA CYS A 280 -1.37 12.91 -15.62
C CYS A 280 0.11 13.30 -15.73
N LEU A 281 0.40 14.42 -16.40
CA LEU A 281 1.76 14.94 -16.50
C LEU A 281 2.34 15.36 -15.14
N ALA A 282 1.53 15.98 -14.28
CA ALA A 282 1.96 16.35 -12.93
C ALA A 282 2.29 15.13 -12.05
N ALA A 283 1.53 14.03 -12.20
CA ALA A 283 1.81 12.77 -11.55
C ALA A 283 3.09 12.12 -12.10
N LEU A 284 3.23 12.05 -13.43
CA LEU A 284 4.43 11.50 -14.10
C LEU A 284 5.72 12.22 -13.74
N ASN A 285 5.67 13.55 -13.55
CA ASN A 285 6.84 14.32 -13.09
C ASN A 285 7.32 13.92 -11.68
N ARG A 286 6.55 13.12 -10.95
CA ARG A 286 6.96 12.52 -9.67
C ARG A 286 7.59 11.15 -9.83
N SER A 287 7.41 10.48 -10.98
CA SER A 287 8.00 9.18 -11.23
C SER A 287 9.53 9.23 -11.20
N GLN A 288 10.12 8.25 -10.54
CA GLN A 288 11.57 8.04 -10.50
C GLN A 288 12.01 6.86 -11.38
N THR A 289 11.04 6.18 -12.00
CA THR A 289 11.26 4.93 -12.72
C THR A 289 10.72 4.94 -14.16
N LEU A 290 10.25 6.11 -14.64
CA LEU A 290 9.79 6.21 -16.03
C LEU A 290 10.91 5.80 -16.98
N ALA A 291 10.65 4.78 -17.79
CA ALA A 291 11.64 4.20 -18.69
C ALA A 291 12.05 5.17 -19.80
N PRO A 292 13.34 5.32 -20.08
CA PRO A 292 13.80 6.07 -21.24
C PRO A 292 13.47 5.31 -22.54
N LEU A 293 13.47 6.02 -23.66
CA LEU A 293 13.44 5.37 -24.96
C LEU A 293 14.76 4.62 -25.23
N PRO A 294 14.75 3.57 -26.06
CA PRO A 294 15.97 2.89 -26.46
C PRO A 294 17.02 3.87 -27.00
N GLY A 295 18.24 3.79 -26.46
CA GLY A 295 19.35 4.68 -26.81
C GLY A 295 19.40 6.02 -26.06
N TYR A 296 18.44 6.30 -25.18
CA TYR A 296 18.42 7.48 -24.31
C TYR A 296 18.71 7.08 -22.85
N THR A 297 19.29 8.00 -22.09
CA THR A 297 19.64 7.81 -20.68
C THR A 297 18.63 8.45 -19.71
N PHE A 298 17.68 9.19 -20.21
CA PHE A 298 16.61 9.84 -19.43
C PHE A 298 15.26 9.72 -20.15
N ALA A 299 14.19 9.79 -19.40
CA ALA A 299 12.83 9.81 -19.91
C ALA A 299 12.29 11.25 -19.98
N ASP A 300 11.50 11.53 -21.01
CA ASP A 300 10.72 12.75 -21.14
C ASP A 300 9.30 12.50 -20.59
N PRO A 301 8.86 13.18 -19.54
CA PRO A 301 7.51 13.01 -18.98
C PRO A 301 6.45 13.70 -19.87
N SER A 302 6.35 13.29 -21.12
CA SER A 302 5.37 13.76 -22.10
C SER A 302 4.42 12.65 -22.55
N ILE A 303 3.28 13.02 -23.11
CA ILE A 303 2.31 12.06 -23.67
C ILE A 303 2.93 11.31 -24.86
N GLU A 304 3.72 12.00 -25.68
CA GLU A 304 4.37 11.36 -26.83
C GLU A 304 5.42 10.32 -26.41
N HIS A 305 6.16 10.59 -25.33
CA HIS A 305 7.07 9.62 -24.75
C HIS A 305 6.30 8.40 -24.21
N LEU A 306 5.22 8.65 -23.43
CA LEU A 306 4.38 7.58 -22.88
C LEU A 306 3.82 6.66 -23.96
N LYS A 307 3.31 7.20 -25.06
CA LYS A 307 2.82 6.39 -26.19
C LYS A 307 3.87 5.42 -26.73
N ARG A 308 5.14 5.82 -26.70
CA ARG A 308 6.25 5.02 -27.21
C ARG A 308 6.73 3.95 -26.24
N VAL A 309 6.71 4.22 -24.92
CA VAL A 309 7.18 3.28 -23.90
C VAL A 309 6.06 2.42 -23.30
N SER A 310 4.79 2.80 -23.50
CA SER A 310 3.62 2.11 -22.94
C SER A 310 2.56 1.79 -24.00
N PRO A 311 2.81 0.81 -24.86
CA PRO A 311 1.85 0.39 -25.88
C PRO A 311 0.57 -0.23 -25.29
N PHE A 312 0.61 -0.69 -24.03
CA PHE A 312 -0.52 -1.32 -23.33
C PHE A 312 -1.02 -0.42 -22.19
N ALA A 313 -1.45 0.78 -22.55
CA ALA A 313 -2.06 1.69 -21.58
C ALA A 313 -3.51 1.29 -21.26
N VAL A 314 -3.87 1.41 -19.98
CA VAL A 314 -5.26 1.30 -19.51
C VAL A 314 -5.57 2.48 -18.62
N ALA A 315 -6.80 2.97 -18.69
CA ALA A 315 -7.30 3.96 -17.75
C ALA A 315 -8.68 3.57 -17.21
N TYR A 316 -8.94 3.92 -15.96
CA TYR A 316 -10.26 3.83 -15.32
C TYR A 316 -10.69 5.21 -14.89
N VAL A 317 -11.88 5.62 -15.30
CA VAL A 317 -12.50 6.88 -14.89
C VAL A 317 -13.63 6.57 -13.92
N PHE A 318 -13.52 7.05 -12.70
CA PHE A 318 -14.55 6.98 -11.67
C PHE A 318 -15.19 8.35 -11.50
N GLU A 319 -16.52 8.40 -11.64
CA GLU A 319 -17.32 9.58 -11.31
C GLU A 319 -17.95 9.38 -9.93
N HIS A 320 -17.60 10.25 -8.98
CA HIS A 320 -18.18 10.22 -7.65
C HIS A 320 -19.54 10.92 -7.59
N LEU A 321 -20.32 10.64 -6.56
CA LEU A 321 -21.68 11.19 -6.42
C LEU A 321 -21.71 12.72 -6.19
N ASP A 322 -20.61 13.32 -5.74
CA ASP A 322 -20.43 14.76 -5.55
C ASP A 322 -19.93 15.49 -6.80
N GLY A 323 -19.76 14.77 -7.92
CA GLY A 323 -19.20 15.29 -9.16
C GLY A 323 -17.67 15.29 -9.22
N PHE A 324 -16.98 14.90 -8.14
CA PHE A 324 -15.54 14.68 -8.17
C PHE A 324 -15.20 13.52 -9.13
N ARG A 325 -14.07 13.63 -9.81
CA ARG A 325 -13.60 12.60 -10.74
C ARG A 325 -12.21 12.09 -10.37
N THR A 326 -12.05 10.77 -10.33
CA THR A 326 -10.76 10.11 -10.21
C THR A 326 -10.44 9.37 -11.49
N THR A 327 -9.26 9.60 -12.06
CA THR A 327 -8.76 8.83 -13.21
C THR A 327 -7.51 8.07 -12.80
N ILE A 328 -7.51 6.77 -13.02
CA ILE A 328 -6.38 5.87 -12.79
C ILE A 328 -5.76 5.53 -14.13
N PHE A 329 -4.44 5.63 -14.24
CA PHE A 329 -3.69 5.19 -15.41
C PHE A 329 -2.72 4.07 -15.04
N HIS A 330 -2.71 3.00 -15.85
CA HIS A 330 -1.70 1.97 -15.86
C HIS A 330 -0.91 2.04 -17.16
N PHE A 331 0.36 2.41 -17.07
CA PHE A 331 1.26 2.47 -18.21
C PHE A 331 2.20 1.26 -18.20
N ASN A 332 1.81 0.23 -18.93
CA ASN A 332 2.55 -1.01 -19.04
C ASN A 332 3.49 -0.98 -20.26
N GLY A 333 4.63 -1.64 -20.14
CA GLY A 333 5.65 -1.70 -21.16
C GLY A 333 5.31 -2.64 -22.32
N THR A 334 6.32 -2.98 -23.11
CA THR A 334 6.17 -3.68 -24.40
C THR A 334 5.95 -5.19 -24.30
N GLY A 335 5.98 -5.78 -23.11
CA GLY A 335 5.78 -7.23 -22.94
C GLY A 335 4.32 -7.64 -22.95
N THR A 336 4.00 -8.82 -23.47
CA THR A 336 2.66 -9.43 -23.41
C THR A 336 2.29 -9.92 -21.99
N ALA A 337 3.31 -10.12 -21.14
CA ALA A 337 3.17 -10.42 -19.73
C ALA A 337 3.78 -9.27 -18.91
N PHE A 338 3.15 -8.96 -17.77
CA PHE A 338 3.73 -8.00 -16.85
C PHE A 338 5.12 -8.47 -16.39
N SER A 339 6.13 -7.65 -16.70
CA SER A 339 7.47 -7.77 -16.15
C SER A 339 7.94 -6.39 -15.70
N ARG A 340 8.59 -6.31 -14.55
CA ARG A 340 9.21 -5.07 -14.07
C ARG A 340 10.28 -4.56 -15.03
N ASP A 341 10.97 -5.46 -15.69
CA ASP A 341 12.07 -5.12 -16.61
C ASP A 341 11.58 -4.49 -17.92
N THR A 342 10.31 -4.69 -18.26
CA THR A 342 9.67 -4.16 -19.48
C THR A 342 8.58 -3.14 -19.18
N ALA A 343 8.32 -2.81 -17.92
CA ALA A 343 7.32 -1.83 -17.53
C ALA A 343 7.75 -0.42 -17.96
N ALA A 344 6.80 0.41 -18.38
CA ALA A 344 7.05 1.80 -18.69
C ALA A 344 7.45 2.63 -17.45
N LEU A 345 6.98 2.20 -16.28
CA LEU A 345 7.36 2.71 -14.96
C LEU A 345 7.08 1.63 -13.89
N ASN A 346 7.69 1.77 -12.71
CA ASN A 346 7.56 0.82 -11.59
C ASN A 346 7.23 1.54 -10.26
N ASP A 347 6.51 2.61 -10.31
CA ASP A 347 6.09 3.38 -9.15
C ASP A 347 4.61 3.79 -9.21
N PHE A 348 4.13 4.43 -8.17
CA PHE A 348 2.76 4.90 -8.05
C PHE A 348 2.77 6.37 -7.65
N THR A 349 2.10 7.20 -8.44
CA THR A 349 2.09 8.64 -8.26
C THR A 349 0.67 9.18 -8.24
N TYR A 350 0.51 10.36 -7.65
CA TYR A 350 -0.77 11.04 -7.49
C TYR A 350 -0.66 12.51 -7.89
N ALA A 351 -1.72 13.04 -8.49
CA ALA A 351 -1.95 14.48 -8.65
C ALA A 351 -3.43 14.80 -8.42
N GLY A 352 -3.71 15.85 -7.65
CA GLY A 352 -5.06 16.34 -7.37
C GLY A 352 -5.20 17.82 -7.71
N LEU A 353 -6.29 18.21 -8.37
CA LEU A 353 -6.64 19.56 -8.76
C LEU A 353 -7.60 20.17 -7.75
N THR A 354 -7.24 21.30 -7.18
CA THR A 354 -8.13 22.08 -6.33
C THR A 354 -9.07 22.98 -7.17
N GLN A 355 -10.17 23.41 -6.57
CA GLN A 355 -11.09 24.38 -7.19
C GLN A 355 -10.40 25.72 -7.55
N ARG A 356 -9.28 26.07 -6.89
CA ARG A 356 -8.50 27.27 -7.19
C ARG A 356 -7.53 27.06 -8.36
N GLY A 357 -7.40 25.86 -8.89
CA GLY A 357 -6.48 25.53 -9.98
C GLY A 357 -5.10 25.06 -9.51
N ASP A 358 -4.87 24.95 -8.20
CA ASP A 358 -3.60 24.40 -7.66
C ASP A 358 -3.54 22.91 -7.89
N VAL A 359 -2.33 22.39 -8.16
CA VAL A 359 -2.08 20.96 -8.31
C VAL A 359 -1.18 20.47 -7.18
N LEU A 360 -1.69 19.56 -6.38
CA LEU A 360 -0.92 18.81 -5.38
C LEU A 360 -0.46 17.49 -6.01
N SER A 361 0.82 17.13 -5.91
CA SER A 361 1.31 15.87 -6.46
C SER A 361 2.40 15.24 -5.61
N THR A 362 2.44 13.90 -5.58
CA THR A 362 3.42 13.12 -4.82
C THR A 362 3.65 11.75 -5.44
N LEU A 363 4.79 11.15 -5.10
CA LEU A 363 5.13 9.74 -5.35
C LEU A 363 4.87 8.95 -4.06
N MET A 364 4.19 7.81 -4.16
CA MET A 364 4.18 6.77 -3.10
C MET A 364 5.49 6.00 -3.21
N PHE A 365 6.45 6.32 -2.35
CA PHE A 365 7.80 5.80 -2.47
C PHE A 365 7.90 4.34 -2.00
N LEU A 366 8.34 3.49 -2.90
CA LEU A 366 8.56 2.07 -2.67
C LEU A 366 10.06 1.78 -2.70
N PRO A 367 10.79 1.94 -1.58
CA PRO A 367 12.22 1.73 -1.56
C PRO A 367 12.56 0.26 -1.78
N MET A 368 12.64 -0.13 -3.03
CA MET A 368 13.14 -1.44 -3.48
C MET A 368 14.40 -1.23 -4.29
N PRO A 369 15.57 -1.52 -3.73
CA PRO A 369 16.82 -1.45 -4.49
C PRO A 369 16.77 -2.43 -5.68
N PRO A 370 17.51 -2.17 -6.76
CA PRO A 370 17.54 -3.04 -7.95
C PRO A 370 17.91 -4.49 -7.65
N THR A 371 18.76 -4.72 -6.64
CA THR A 371 19.15 -6.04 -6.15
C THR A 371 18.09 -6.70 -5.26
N MET A 372 16.98 -6.02 -5.02
CA MET A 372 15.87 -6.43 -4.16
C MET A 372 16.34 -6.93 -2.79
N SER A 373 16.31 -6.05 -1.80
CA SER A 373 16.52 -6.46 -0.41
C SER A 373 15.49 -7.51 -0.01
N THR A 374 15.84 -8.35 0.94
CA THR A 374 14.93 -9.37 1.48
C THR A 374 13.70 -8.79 2.14
N LEU A 375 13.78 -7.55 2.65
CA LEU A 375 12.68 -6.83 3.28
C LEU A 375 12.36 -5.57 2.47
N ALA A 376 11.21 -5.58 1.80
CA ALA A 376 10.67 -4.40 1.15
C ALA A 376 10.19 -3.41 2.24
N SER A 377 10.99 -2.37 2.52
CA SER A 377 10.81 -1.46 3.66
C SER A 377 9.44 -0.80 3.71
N PHE A 378 8.80 -0.59 2.57
CA PHE A 378 7.46 0.01 2.47
C PHE A 378 6.33 -0.84 3.13
N PHE A 379 6.60 -2.08 3.52
CA PHE A 379 5.68 -2.85 4.36
C PHE A 379 5.78 -2.48 5.85
N SER A 380 6.87 -1.86 6.29
CA SER A 380 7.07 -1.54 7.71
C SER A 380 6.00 -0.59 8.27
N PRO A 381 5.61 0.51 7.58
CA PRO A 381 4.50 1.34 8.03
C PRO A 381 3.19 0.58 8.16
N LEU A 382 2.89 -0.33 7.23
CA LEU A 382 1.66 -1.12 7.29
C LEU A 382 1.65 -2.06 8.50
N VAL A 383 2.77 -2.74 8.77
CA VAL A 383 2.89 -3.61 9.96
C VAL A 383 2.74 -2.78 11.23
N ASN A 384 3.30 -1.58 11.30
CA ASN A 384 3.14 -0.68 12.45
C ASN A 384 1.66 -0.30 12.70
N HIS A 385 0.88 -0.04 11.65
CA HIS A 385 -0.56 0.18 11.78
C HIS A 385 -1.32 -1.07 12.23
N ILE A 386 -0.88 -2.27 11.82
CA ILE A 386 -1.45 -3.54 12.28
C ILE A 386 -1.14 -3.73 13.78
N GLU A 387 0.09 -3.44 14.21
CA GLU A 387 0.48 -3.46 15.62
C GLU A 387 -0.43 -2.55 16.45
N HIS A 388 -0.63 -1.31 15.99
CA HIS A 388 -1.53 -0.36 16.64
C HIS A 388 -2.94 -0.95 16.79
N MET A 389 -3.51 -1.50 15.71
CA MET A 389 -4.86 -2.09 15.74
C MET A 389 -4.97 -3.26 16.73
N VAL A 390 -4.00 -4.17 16.73
CA VAL A 390 -4.04 -5.34 17.64
C VAL A 390 -3.86 -4.93 19.11
N LEU A 391 -3.04 -3.90 19.37
CA LEU A 391 -2.79 -3.41 20.72
C LEU A 391 -3.98 -2.61 21.29
N THR A 392 -4.66 -1.82 20.46
CA THR A 392 -5.66 -0.84 20.92
C THR A 392 -7.10 -1.21 20.55
N GLY A 393 -7.32 -2.09 19.59
CA GLY A 393 -8.63 -2.35 19.00
C GLY A 393 -9.11 -1.25 18.04
N GLN A 394 -8.26 -0.27 17.70
CA GLN A 394 -8.62 0.85 16.82
C GLN A 394 -7.94 0.73 15.46
N THR A 395 -8.73 0.86 14.40
CA THR A 395 -8.20 0.87 13.03
C THR A 395 -7.64 2.26 12.69
N SER A 396 -6.59 2.31 11.89
CA SER A 396 -5.96 3.57 11.48
C SER A 396 -6.72 4.29 10.36
N TRP A 397 -7.64 3.62 9.70
CA TRP A 397 -8.58 4.18 8.71
C TRP A 397 -9.89 3.40 8.72
N PRO A 398 -11.00 4.03 8.26
CA PRO A 398 -12.29 3.35 8.16
C PRO A 398 -12.22 2.18 7.18
N ILE A 399 -12.82 1.06 7.54
CA ILE A 399 -12.89 -0.13 6.66
C ILE A 399 -13.67 0.14 5.38
N GLU A 400 -14.55 1.15 5.40
CA GLU A 400 -15.31 1.63 4.23
C GLU A 400 -14.40 2.06 3.10
N ARG A 401 -13.18 2.58 3.38
CA ARG A 401 -12.17 2.85 2.34
C ARG A 401 -11.89 1.59 1.54
N ASN A 402 -11.55 0.50 2.22
CA ASN A 402 -11.16 -0.75 1.54
C ASN A 402 -12.37 -1.46 0.94
N TYR A 403 -13.55 -1.32 1.53
CA TYR A 403 -14.78 -1.79 0.93
C TYR A 403 -15.07 -1.06 -0.39
N LEU A 404 -14.94 0.26 -0.43
CA LEU A 404 -15.11 1.07 -1.63
C LEU A 404 -14.02 0.72 -2.67
N THR A 405 -12.74 0.71 -2.30
CA THR A 405 -11.65 0.43 -3.26
C THR A 405 -11.68 -1.00 -3.79
N THR A 406 -12.18 -1.97 -3.00
CA THR A 406 -12.48 -3.32 -3.50
C THR A 406 -13.51 -3.25 -4.63
N GLY A 407 -14.63 -2.57 -4.42
CA GLY A 407 -15.66 -2.41 -5.44
C GLY A 407 -15.15 -1.64 -6.66
N MET A 408 -14.42 -0.54 -6.46
CA MET A 408 -13.79 0.21 -7.56
C MET A 408 -12.90 -0.70 -8.41
N THR A 409 -12.09 -1.57 -7.78
CA THR A 409 -11.23 -2.52 -8.49
C THR A 409 -12.05 -3.51 -9.31
N LEU A 410 -13.06 -4.12 -8.72
CA LEU A 410 -13.87 -5.15 -9.37
C LEU A 410 -14.66 -4.58 -10.54
N PHE A 411 -15.38 -3.47 -10.34
CA PHE A 411 -16.18 -2.83 -11.40
C PHE A 411 -15.30 -2.20 -12.51
N ALA A 412 -14.06 -1.77 -12.18
CA ALA A 412 -13.11 -1.31 -13.20
C ALA A 412 -12.71 -2.45 -14.15
N VAL A 413 -12.40 -3.63 -13.58
CA VAL A 413 -12.09 -4.84 -14.38
C VAL A 413 -13.33 -5.31 -15.15
N ASP A 414 -14.53 -5.22 -14.57
CA ASP A 414 -15.78 -5.55 -15.27
C ASP A 414 -15.99 -4.65 -16.48
N SER A 415 -15.79 -3.34 -16.32
CA SER A 415 -15.87 -2.39 -17.44
C SER A 415 -14.82 -2.70 -18.51
N LEU A 416 -13.58 -3.02 -18.10
CA LEU A 416 -12.50 -3.37 -19.03
C LEU A 416 -12.84 -4.64 -19.84
N TYR A 417 -13.38 -5.64 -19.17
CA TYR A 417 -13.81 -6.90 -19.79
C TYR A 417 -15.04 -6.73 -20.68
N ALA A 418 -15.93 -5.78 -20.35
CA ALA A 418 -17.07 -5.36 -21.17
C ALA A 418 -16.67 -4.34 -22.25
N ASP A 419 -15.44 -4.39 -22.74
CA ASP A 419 -14.90 -3.57 -23.82
C ASP A 419 -15.01 -2.04 -23.60
N GLY A 420 -14.86 -1.62 -22.35
CA GLY A 420 -14.93 -0.21 -21.94
C GLY A 420 -16.34 0.34 -21.76
N ALA A 421 -17.32 -0.53 -21.58
CA ALA A 421 -18.67 -0.10 -21.26
C ALA A 421 -18.68 0.71 -19.96
N ARG A 422 -19.41 1.84 -19.96
CA ARG A 422 -19.66 2.57 -18.73
C ARG A 422 -20.65 1.79 -17.87
N LEU A 423 -20.28 1.54 -16.62
CA LEU A 423 -21.09 0.83 -15.64
C LEU A 423 -21.56 1.82 -14.56
N ASP A 424 -22.88 1.86 -14.32
CA ASP A 424 -23.41 2.51 -13.14
C ASP A 424 -23.16 1.63 -11.92
N THR A 425 -22.77 2.23 -10.80
CA THR A 425 -22.33 1.51 -9.60
C THR A 425 -23.17 1.88 -8.37
N PRO A 426 -24.48 1.56 -8.34
CA PRO A 426 -25.35 1.90 -7.22
C PRO A 426 -24.90 1.28 -5.89
N ASP A 427 -24.25 0.13 -5.95
CA ASP A 427 -23.67 -0.55 -4.77
C ASP A 427 -22.47 0.16 -4.16
N LEU A 428 -21.81 1.07 -4.90
CA LEU A 428 -20.68 1.85 -4.42
C LEU A 428 -21.09 3.20 -3.79
N ARG A 429 -22.33 3.34 -3.32
CA ARG A 429 -22.79 4.49 -2.51
C ARG A 429 -22.27 4.37 -1.07
N ILE A 430 -20.98 4.25 -0.93
CA ILE A 430 -20.28 4.05 0.34
C ILE A 430 -19.74 5.40 0.82
N ARG A 431 -20.29 5.88 1.93
CA ARG A 431 -19.93 7.18 2.49
C ARG A 431 -19.11 6.98 3.77
N TYR A 432 -18.01 7.72 3.88
CA TYR A 432 -17.21 7.77 5.09
C TYR A 432 -16.40 9.07 5.17
N GLN A 433 -15.83 9.32 6.35
CA GLN A 433 -14.90 10.43 6.58
C GLN A 433 -13.50 9.87 6.82
N SER A 434 -12.50 10.53 6.23
CA SER A 434 -11.11 10.22 6.51
C SER A 434 -10.74 10.57 7.95
N MET A 435 -9.81 9.82 8.53
CA MET A 435 -9.28 10.09 9.86
C MET A 435 -8.45 11.38 9.88
N LEU A 436 -8.31 12.00 11.06
CA LEU A 436 -7.67 13.32 11.22
C LEU A 436 -6.17 13.32 10.91
N GLY A 437 -5.45 12.31 11.30
CA GLY A 437 -3.98 12.27 11.17
C GLY A 437 -3.48 11.96 9.78
N PRO A 438 -2.23 12.28 9.46
CA PRO A 438 -1.54 11.65 8.35
C PRO A 438 -1.25 10.20 8.73
N HIS A 439 -1.60 9.28 7.84
CA HIS A 439 -1.39 7.85 8.06
C HIS A 439 -0.14 7.33 7.37
N PHE A 440 0.48 8.13 6.51
CA PHE A 440 1.72 7.77 5.85
C PHE A 440 2.94 8.10 6.72
N TRP A 441 4.00 7.35 6.52
CA TRP A 441 5.23 7.51 7.25
C TRP A 441 5.99 8.79 6.81
N ARG A 442 6.54 9.54 7.77
CA ARG A 442 7.22 10.82 7.51
C ARG A 442 8.73 10.80 7.84
N GLY A 443 9.29 9.70 8.28
CA GLY A 443 10.71 9.54 8.55
C GLY A 443 11.07 9.52 9.99
#